data_daf98fde8cf15290af57355e9dfa8725
#
_entry.id   daf98fde8cf15290af57355e9dfa8725
#
_cell.length_a   1.000
_cell.length_b   1.000
_cell.length_c   1.000
_cell.angle_alpha   90.00
_cell.angle_beta   90.00
_cell.angle_gamma   90.00
#
_symmetry.space_group_name_H-M   'P 1'
#
loop_
_entity.id
_entity.type
_entity.pdbx_description
1 polymer ?
#
loop_
_entity_poly.entity_id
_entity_poly.type
_entity_poly.pdbx_seq_one_letter_code
_entity_poly.pdbx_strand_id
1 'polypeptide(L)'
;MTDDRMGYQLVTRGDFKTLAELKGRRLGISRFGSSADFGLRTLLKKAGLDPKEVTILQIGNEAERLVALRSGAIDGSVFNAPFGAEAKRFKFNILADAAALGIPFFNTGICGSAKILQRNEAKILNFMRAYLEAIKIFKSEPEYTLKALAKFTRSNDDEVLKEAYEYYKSRIPDVPYPSLTAMQAVVGPLTAGNPKFAKVDAKSFITDRYLKELEQEGFMKKLYSH
;
A
#
# COMPACT_ATOMS: atom_id res chain seq x y z
N MET A 1 -0.24 6.99 -10.13
CA MET A 1 -0.22 6.29 -8.81
C MET A 1 -1.14 5.11 -8.89
N THR A 2 -0.69 3.92 -8.50
CA THR A 2 -1.47 2.69 -8.66
C THR A 2 -2.47 2.45 -7.52
N ASP A 3 -2.21 2.99 -6.34
CA ASP A 3 -3.09 2.86 -5.17
C ASP A 3 -2.96 4.11 -4.28
N ASP A 4 -4.08 4.77 -4.04
CA ASP A 4 -4.18 6.02 -3.28
C ASP A 4 -4.74 5.82 -1.86
N ARG A 5 -4.90 4.58 -1.45
CA ARG A 5 -5.36 4.19 -0.11
C ARG A 5 -4.31 3.37 0.60
N MET A 6 -4.24 3.52 1.89
CA MET A 6 -3.34 2.74 2.72
C MET A 6 -3.67 1.26 2.62
N GLY A 7 -2.68 0.44 2.26
CA GLY A 7 -2.83 -0.99 2.05
C GLY A 7 -2.42 -1.86 3.24
N TYR A 8 -2.60 -1.37 4.49
CA TYR A 8 -2.25 -2.14 5.69
C TYR A 8 -3.47 -2.73 6.38
N GLN A 9 -3.33 -3.98 6.83
CA GLN A 9 -4.22 -4.66 7.75
C GLN A 9 -3.53 -4.82 9.10
N LEU A 10 -4.21 -4.46 10.19
CA LEU A 10 -3.75 -4.72 11.55
C LEU A 10 -4.17 -6.14 11.94
N VAL A 11 -3.18 -7.01 12.02
CA VAL A 11 -3.34 -8.43 12.28
C VAL A 11 -2.84 -8.73 13.69
N THR A 12 -3.58 -9.54 14.42
CA THR A 12 -3.27 -9.94 15.79
C THR A 12 -3.38 -11.44 15.96
N ARG A 13 -2.84 -11.95 17.04
CA ARG A 13 -3.14 -13.33 17.47
C ARG A 13 -4.65 -13.51 17.68
N GLY A 14 -5.12 -14.74 17.60
CA GLY A 14 -6.55 -15.07 17.63
C GLY A 14 -7.28 -14.79 18.96
N ASP A 15 -6.54 -14.46 20.01
CA ASP A 15 -7.05 -14.13 21.36
C ASP A 15 -7.68 -12.72 21.38
N PHE A 16 -7.24 -11.80 20.51
CA PHE A 16 -7.74 -10.43 20.47
C PHE A 16 -8.90 -10.32 19.48
N LYS A 17 -10.01 -9.73 19.89
CA LYS A 17 -11.23 -9.56 19.09
C LYS A 17 -11.53 -8.11 18.79
N THR A 18 -11.00 -7.19 19.60
CA THR A 18 -11.24 -5.76 19.47
C THR A 18 -9.93 -4.96 19.54
N LEU A 19 -9.94 -3.76 18.99
CA LEU A 19 -8.79 -2.87 19.06
C LEU A 19 -8.52 -2.34 20.47
N ALA A 20 -9.55 -2.25 21.32
CA ALA A 20 -9.42 -1.84 22.73
C ALA A 20 -8.56 -2.82 23.55
N GLU A 21 -8.59 -4.11 23.22
CA GLU A 21 -7.80 -5.15 23.90
C GLU A 21 -6.30 -5.03 23.62
N LEU A 22 -5.91 -4.18 22.66
CA LEU A 22 -4.50 -3.93 22.35
C LEU A 22 -3.81 -2.97 23.32
N LYS A 23 -4.56 -2.35 24.25
CA LYS A 23 -3.97 -1.52 25.30
C LYS A 23 -2.95 -2.30 26.12
N GLY A 24 -1.73 -1.75 26.26
CA GLY A 24 -0.60 -2.40 26.94
C GLY A 24 0.07 -3.53 26.14
N ARG A 25 -0.38 -3.82 24.91
CA ARG A 25 0.16 -4.92 24.10
C ARG A 25 1.35 -4.52 23.27
N ARG A 26 2.13 -5.51 22.80
CA ARG A 26 3.34 -5.35 21.99
C ARG A 26 2.96 -5.44 20.51
N LEU A 27 3.16 -4.36 19.78
CA LEU A 27 2.84 -4.28 18.35
C LEU A 27 4.11 -4.09 17.52
N GLY A 28 4.29 -4.93 16.51
CA GLY A 28 5.48 -4.93 15.66
C GLY A 28 5.37 -3.96 14.48
N ILE A 29 6.48 -3.29 14.17
CA ILE A 29 6.67 -2.49 12.95
C ILE A 29 8.00 -2.86 12.29
N SER A 30 8.20 -2.43 11.03
CA SER A 30 9.50 -2.65 10.37
C SER A 30 10.60 -1.79 11.00
N ARG A 31 10.38 -0.48 11.08
CA ARG A 31 11.24 0.49 11.76
C ARG A 31 10.44 1.75 12.10
N PHE A 32 10.87 2.50 13.06
CA PHE A 32 10.28 3.80 13.37
C PHE A 32 10.40 4.76 12.16
N GLY A 33 9.35 5.53 11.89
CA GLY A 33 9.24 6.43 10.75
C GLY A 33 9.01 5.73 9.39
N SER A 34 8.80 4.42 9.36
CA SER A 34 8.41 3.69 8.14
C SER A 34 6.92 3.82 7.85
N SER A 35 6.50 3.38 6.64
CA SER A 35 5.08 3.28 6.30
C SER A 35 4.31 2.34 7.24
N ALA A 36 4.94 1.27 7.73
CA ALA A 36 4.33 0.38 8.72
C ALA A 36 4.11 1.07 10.09
N ASP A 37 5.05 1.88 10.56
CA ASP A 37 4.88 2.68 11.79
C ASP A 37 3.75 3.71 11.61
N PHE A 38 3.76 4.42 10.47
CA PHE A 38 2.70 5.36 10.16
C PHE A 38 1.33 4.66 10.06
N GLY A 39 1.25 3.53 9.37
CA GLY A 39 0.04 2.74 9.21
C GLY A 39 -0.52 2.25 10.54
N LEU A 40 0.33 1.67 11.40
CA LEU A 40 -0.06 1.21 12.72
C LEU A 40 -0.64 2.36 13.57
N ARG A 41 0.10 3.46 13.68
CA ARG A 41 -0.33 4.63 14.47
C ARG A 41 -1.64 5.23 13.94
N THR A 42 -1.81 5.26 12.63
CA THR A 42 -3.03 5.77 11.99
C THR A 42 -4.23 4.87 12.32
N LEU A 43 -4.07 3.56 12.20
CA LEU A 43 -5.13 2.60 12.55
C LEU A 43 -5.51 2.66 14.02
N LEU A 44 -4.54 2.72 14.93
CA LEU A 44 -4.81 2.87 16.37
C LEU A 44 -5.59 4.15 16.67
N LYS A 45 -5.16 5.30 16.15
CA LYS A 45 -5.85 6.58 16.34
C LYS A 45 -7.28 6.56 15.78
N LYS A 46 -7.50 5.97 14.60
CA LYS A 46 -8.83 5.82 14.01
C LYS A 46 -9.76 4.95 14.87
N ALA A 47 -9.18 4.02 15.61
CA ALA A 47 -9.88 3.17 16.54
C ALA A 47 -10.07 3.81 17.94
N GLY A 48 -9.63 5.04 18.16
CA GLY A 48 -9.71 5.73 19.44
C GLY A 48 -8.66 5.30 20.48
N LEU A 49 -7.62 4.56 20.06
CA LEU A 49 -6.53 4.13 20.94
C LEU A 49 -5.28 5.00 20.69
N ASP A 50 -4.79 5.65 21.74
CA ASP A 50 -3.53 6.41 21.65
C ASP A 50 -2.37 5.45 21.39
N PRO A 51 -1.53 5.68 20.36
CA PRO A 51 -0.33 4.88 20.15
C PRO A 51 0.64 4.79 21.33
N LYS A 52 0.53 5.69 22.31
CA LYS A 52 1.29 5.64 23.57
C LYS A 52 0.76 4.58 24.54
N GLU A 53 -0.45 4.10 24.37
CA GLU A 53 -1.05 3.06 25.21
C GLU A 53 -0.65 1.65 24.79
N VAL A 54 0.16 1.49 23.74
CA VAL A 54 0.73 0.21 23.28
C VAL A 54 2.27 0.28 23.27
N THR A 55 2.92 -0.87 23.35
CA THR A 55 4.36 -0.97 23.18
C THR A 55 4.68 -1.25 21.71
N ILE A 56 5.22 -0.25 20.99
CA ILE A 56 5.62 -0.43 19.59
C ILE A 56 7.07 -0.91 19.53
N LEU A 57 7.28 -2.04 18.84
CA LEU A 57 8.59 -2.69 18.72
C LEU A 57 9.05 -2.70 17.26
N GLN A 58 10.31 -2.32 17.03
CA GLN A 58 10.95 -2.45 15.76
C GLN A 58 11.43 -3.90 15.59
N ILE A 59 10.78 -4.66 14.70
CA ILE A 59 11.06 -6.08 14.49
C ILE A 59 11.82 -6.30 13.18
N GLY A 60 11.49 -5.55 12.11
CA GLY A 60 12.09 -5.73 10.80
C GLY A 60 11.05 -5.94 9.68
N ASN A 61 11.43 -6.69 8.66
CA ASN A 61 10.59 -6.92 7.48
C ASN A 61 9.30 -7.71 7.80
N GLU A 62 8.45 -7.90 6.81
CA GLU A 62 7.14 -8.53 7.00
C GLU A 62 7.24 -10.00 7.44
N ALA A 63 8.19 -10.74 6.89
CA ALA A 63 8.42 -12.13 7.28
C ALA A 63 8.90 -12.25 8.74
N GLU A 64 9.79 -11.37 9.17
CA GLU A 64 10.27 -11.32 10.56
C GLU A 64 9.12 -10.98 11.53
N ARG A 65 8.25 -10.03 11.16
CA ARG A 65 7.06 -9.70 11.97
C ARG A 65 6.07 -10.86 12.03
N LEU A 66 5.90 -11.61 10.94
CA LEU A 66 5.06 -12.81 10.92
C LEU A 66 5.61 -13.89 11.86
N VAL A 67 6.91 -14.13 11.84
CA VAL A 67 7.57 -15.07 12.77
C VAL A 67 7.37 -14.62 14.22
N ALA A 68 7.58 -13.33 14.52
CA ALA A 68 7.40 -12.77 15.86
C ALA A 68 5.94 -12.86 16.35
N LEU A 69 4.96 -12.69 15.45
CA LEU A 69 3.55 -12.83 15.75
C LEU A 69 3.18 -14.31 16.06
N ARG A 70 3.70 -15.23 15.25
CA ARG A 70 3.49 -16.69 15.44
C ARG A 70 4.09 -17.21 16.75
N SER A 71 5.27 -16.73 17.10
CA SER A 71 5.95 -17.13 18.35
C SER A 71 5.36 -16.45 19.61
N GLY A 72 4.47 -15.46 19.45
CA GLY A 72 3.95 -14.67 20.58
C GLY A 72 4.95 -13.64 21.12
N ALA A 73 6.05 -13.37 20.42
CA ALA A 73 6.99 -12.28 20.77
C ALA A 73 6.32 -10.89 20.65
N ILE A 74 5.37 -10.75 19.71
CA ILE A 74 4.45 -9.63 19.60
C ILE A 74 3.00 -10.11 19.60
N ASP A 75 2.10 -9.21 19.94
CA ASP A 75 0.66 -9.50 20.06
C ASP A 75 -0.11 -9.09 18.78
N GLY A 76 0.48 -8.21 17.95
CA GLY A 76 -0.04 -7.80 16.67
C GLY A 76 0.99 -7.05 15.82
N SER A 77 0.68 -6.86 14.56
CA SER A 77 1.47 -6.08 13.61
C SER A 77 0.62 -5.62 12.43
N VAL A 78 1.10 -4.65 11.68
CA VAL A 78 0.51 -4.31 10.38
C VAL A 78 1.20 -5.12 9.27
N PHE A 79 0.39 -5.67 8.37
CA PHE A 79 0.84 -6.41 7.19
C PHE A 79 0.26 -5.77 5.94
N ASN A 80 0.95 -5.89 4.82
CA ASN A 80 0.39 -5.48 3.55
C ASN A 80 -0.83 -6.35 3.23
N ALA A 81 -1.91 -5.69 2.81
CA ALA A 81 -3.09 -6.40 2.37
C ALA A 81 -2.87 -6.95 0.93
N PRO A 82 -3.49 -8.07 0.60
CA PRO A 82 -4.35 -8.85 1.45
C PRO A 82 -3.54 -9.81 2.37
N PHE A 83 -4.04 -10.08 3.54
CA PHE A 83 -3.44 -11.01 4.50
C PHE A 83 -4.46 -12.06 5.01
N GLY A 84 -5.61 -12.16 4.34
CA GLY A 84 -6.72 -12.98 4.82
C GLY A 84 -6.42 -14.48 4.81
N ALA A 85 -5.79 -14.99 3.75
CA ALA A 85 -5.45 -16.40 3.64
C ALA A 85 -4.44 -16.82 4.72
N GLU A 86 -3.37 -16.03 4.91
CA GLU A 86 -2.42 -16.27 6.00
C GLU A 86 -3.07 -16.14 7.38
N ALA A 87 -3.92 -15.14 7.58
CA ALA A 87 -4.63 -14.95 8.86
C ALA A 87 -5.47 -16.19 9.21
N LYS A 88 -6.22 -16.73 8.25
CA LYS A 88 -6.99 -17.99 8.43
C LYS A 88 -6.06 -19.16 8.77
N ARG A 89 -4.97 -19.34 8.01
CA ARG A 89 -4.01 -20.44 8.19
C ARG A 89 -3.41 -20.46 9.60
N PHE A 90 -3.08 -19.30 10.14
CA PHE A 90 -2.44 -19.16 11.44
C PHE A 90 -3.42 -18.85 12.58
N LYS A 91 -4.73 -18.84 12.31
CA LYS A 91 -5.79 -18.49 13.28
C LYS A 91 -5.59 -17.10 13.90
N PHE A 92 -5.14 -16.15 13.07
CA PHE A 92 -5.01 -14.74 13.41
C PHE A 92 -6.32 -13.99 13.15
N ASN A 93 -6.49 -12.83 13.78
CA ASN A 93 -7.58 -11.92 13.52
C ASN A 93 -7.08 -10.68 12.77
N ILE A 94 -7.83 -10.25 11.77
CA ILE A 94 -7.65 -8.93 11.14
C ILE A 94 -8.59 -7.99 11.88
N LEU A 95 -8.05 -7.13 12.76
CA LEU A 95 -8.85 -6.22 13.58
C LEU A 95 -9.17 -4.90 12.87
N ALA A 96 -8.37 -4.50 11.90
CA ALA A 96 -8.63 -3.32 11.09
C ALA A 96 -8.00 -3.45 9.69
N ASP A 97 -8.70 -2.92 8.71
CA ASP A 97 -8.23 -2.78 7.32
C ASP A 97 -8.24 -1.30 6.94
N ALA A 98 -7.06 -0.73 6.72
CA ALA A 98 -6.92 0.68 6.39
C ALA A 98 -7.56 1.03 5.04
N ALA A 99 -7.60 0.07 4.12
CA ALA A 99 -8.22 0.25 2.83
C ALA A 99 -9.75 0.33 2.93
N ALA A 100 -10.35 -0.56 3.73
CA ALA A 100 -11.78 -0.55 4.01
C ALA A 100 -12.21 0.75 4.75
N LEU A 101 -11.30 1.31 5.55
CA LEU A 101 -11.50 2.59 6.23
C LEU A 101 -11.31 3.82 5.30
N GLY A 102 -10.94 3.60 4.03
CA GLY A 102 -10.75 4.67 3.05
C GLY A 102 -9.63 5.65 3.42
N ILE A 103 -8.60 5.22 4.16
CA ILE A 103 -7.52 6.09 4.62
C ILE A 103 -6.66 6.49 3.42
N PRO A 104 -6.64 7.79 3.03
CA PRO A 104 -5.81 8.24 1.92
C PRO A 104 -4.33 8.04 2.24
N PHE A 105 -3.60 7.50 1.28
CA PHE A 105 -2.15 7.31 1.42
C PHE A 105 -1.51 7.11 0.05
N PHE A 106 -0.36 7.74 -0.20
CA PHE A 106 0.41 7.46 -1.40
C PHE A 106 1.13 6.12 -1.24
N ASN A 107 0.41 5.03 -1.50
CA ASN A 107 0.89 3.68 -1.20
C ASN A 107 1.93 3.21 -2.23
N THR A 108 1.56 3.24 -3.51
CA THR A 108 2.42 2.77 -4.60
C THR A 108 2.36 3.72 -5.77
N GLY A 109 3.51 4.06 -6.33
CA GLY A 109 3.61 4.95 -7.49
C GLY A 109 4.96 4.86 -8.19
N ILE A 110 4.99 5.39 -9.41
CA ILE A 110 6.21 5.55 -10.17
C ILE A 110 6.76 6.93 -9.82
N CYS A 111 8.03 6.99 -9.44
CA CYS A 111 8.69 8.25 -9.09
C CYS A 111 10.08 8.35 -9.70
N GLY A 112 10.52 9.57 -9.88
CA GLY A 112 11.85 9.89 -10.40
C GLY A 112 12.25 11.31 -10.02
N SER A 113 13.53 11.63 -10.08
CA SER A 113 13.97 13.02 -9.89
C SER A 113 13.52 13.87 -11.09
N ALA A 114 13.20 15.16 -10.84
CA ALA A 114 12.80 16.10 -11.88
C ALA A 114 13.80 16.13 -13.07
N LYS A 115 15.09 16.06 -12.76
CA LYS A 115 16.17 16.03 -13.77
C LYS A 115 16.10 14.79 -14.67
N ILE A 116 15.79 13.61 -14.10
CA ILE A 116 15.65 12.37 -14.88
C ILE A 116 14.40 12.45 -15.75
N LEU A 117 13.30 12.93 -15.19
CA LEU A 117 12.04 13.07 -15.91
C LEU A 117 12.20 14.01 -17.13
N GLN A 118 12.83 15.16 -16.95
CA GLN A 118 13.06 16.13 -18.03
C GLN A 118 14.00 15.63 -19.14
N ARG A 119 15.03 14.84 -18.76
CA ARG A 119 16.04 14.37 -19.73
C ARG A 119 15.61 13.14 -20.52
N ASN A 120 14.57 12.45 -20.10
CA ASN A 120 14.18 11.15 -20.65
C ASN A 120 12.69 11.08 -21.03
N GLU A 121 12.09 12.18 -21.44
CA GLU A 121 10.64 12.29 -21.69
C GLU A 121 10.12 11.16 -22.60
N ALA A 122 10.71 10.92 -23.74
CA ALA A 122 10.28 9.87 -24.67
C ALA A 122 10.37 8.46 -24.04
N LYS A 123 11.40 8.19 -23.24
CA LYS A 123 11.52 6.90 -22.54
C LYS A 123 10.44 6.75 -21.46
N ILE A 124 10.12 7.83 -20.76
CA ILE A 124 9.08 7.83 -19.74
C ILE A 124 7.70 7.62 -20.35
N LEU A 125 7.41 8.30 -21.48
CA LEU A 125 6.16 8.07 -22.22
C LEU A 125 6.02 6.63 -22.69
N ASN A 126 7.08 6.03 -23.25
CA ASN A 126 7.06 4.63 -23.64
C ASN A 126 6.87 3.69 -22.44
N PHE A 127 7.53 3.98 -21.32
CA PHE A 127 7.31 3.24 -20.08
C PHE A 127 5.86 3.36 -19.60
N MET A 128 5.28 4.56 -19.63
CA MET A 128 3.90 4.78 -19.21
C MET A 128 2.89 4.08 -20.14
N ARG A 129 3.16 3.99 -21.47
CA ARG A 129 2.34 3.19 -22.39
C ARG A 129 2.34 1.72 -21.99
N ALA A 130 3.55 1.14 -21.83
CA ALA A 130 3.68 -0.26 -21.39
C ALA A 130 3.04 -0.52 -20.01
N TYR A 131 3.11 0.45 -19.11
CA TYR A 131 2.51 0.36 -17.79
C TYR A 131 0.98 0.35 -17.84
N LEU A 132 0.36 1.19 -18.69
CA LEU A 132 -1.09 1.19 -18.91
C LEU A 132 -1.57 -0.11 -19.58
N GLU A 133 -0.81 -0.61 -20.56
CA GLU A 133 -1.06 -1.92 -21.17
C GLU A 133 -0.99 -3.05 -20.15
N ALA A 134 0.00 -3.02 -19.25
CA ALA A 134 0.12 -3.99 -18.17
C ALA A 134 -1.05 -3.92 -17.19
N ILE A 135 -1.57 -2.74 -16.86
CA ILE A 135 -2.78 -2.59 -16.04
C ILE A 135 -3.99 -3.23 -16.75
N LYS A 136 -4.16 -2.99 -18.04
CA LYS A 136 -5.24 -3.62 -18.82
C LYS A 136 -5.13 -5.14 -18.77
N ILE A 137 -3.97 -5.71 -19.11
CA ILE A 137 -3.73 -7.17 -19.07
C ILE A 137 -3.98 -7.71 -17.65
N PHE A 138 -3.46 -7.06 -16.63
CA PHE A 138 -3.67 -7.46 -15.24
C PHE A 138 -5.16 -7.62 -14.92
N LYS A 139 -6.01 -6.70 -15.40
CA LYS A 139 -7.45 -6.68 -15.09
C LYS A 139 -8.27 -7.59 -15.99
N SER A 140 -7.90 -7.73 -17.27
CA SER A 140 -8.69 -8.44 -18.28
C SER A 140 -8.28 -9.90 -18.48
N GLU A 141 -7.04 -10.28 -18.09
CA GLU A 141 -6.50 -11.62 -18.32
C GLU A 141 -6.14 -12.33 -17.00
N PRO A 142 -7.13 -12.80 -16.23
CA PRO A 142 -6.92 -13.35 -14.89
C PRO A 142 -5.98 -14.56 -14.88
N GLU A 143 -6.10 -15.48 -15.83
CA GLU A 143 -5.24 -16.68 -15.88
C GLU A 143 -3.77 -16.32 -16.12
N TYR A 144 -3.52 -15.41 -17.07
CA TYR A 144 -2.17 -14.92 -17.35
C TYR A 144 -1.60 -14.19 -16.12
N THR A 145 -2.41 -13.35 -15.50
CA THR A 145 -2.01 -12.57 -14.32
C THR A 145 -1.69 -13.46 -13.13
N LEU A 146 -2.50 -14.48 -12.85
CA LEU A 146 -2.22 -15.42 -11.76
C LEU A 146 -0.92 -16.20 -11.98
N LYS A 147 -0.64 -16.63 -13.22
CA LYS A 147 0.65 -17.27 -13.57
C LYS A 147 1.83 -16.31 -13.37
N ALA A 148 1.67 -15.04 -13.78
CA ALA A 148 2.70 -14.02 -13.58
C ALA A 148 2.94 -13.72 -12.09
N LEU A 149 1.87 -13.62 -11.29
CA LEU A 149 1.95 -13.43 -9.84
C LEU A 149 2.65 -14.61 -9.17
N ALA A 150 2.27 -15.86 -9.50
CA ALA A 150 2.92 -17.06 -8.96
C ALA A 150 4.43 -17.06 -9.22
N LYS A 151 4.83 -16.75 -10.45
CA LYS A 151 6.25 -16.64 -10.83
C LYS A 151 6.98 -15.54 -10.07
N PHE A 152 6.37 -14.34 -9.96
CA PHE A 152 6.98 -13.18 -9.31
C PHE A 152 7.10 -13.37 -7.80
N THR A 153 6.04 -13.85 -7.14
CA THR A 153 6.01 -14.06 -5.70
C THR A 153 6.67 -15.36 -5.26
N ARG A 154 6.96 -16.26 -6.21
CA ARG A 154 7.42 -17.64 -5.95
C ARG A 154 6.46 -18.41 -5.05
N SER A 155 5.18 -18.09 -5.13
CA SER A 155 4.12 -18.78 -4.40
C SER A 155 3.37 -19.71 -5.33
N ASN A 156 3.04 -20.91 -4.83
CA ASN A 156 2.14 -21.87 -5.48
C ASN A 156 0.82 -22.02 -4.72
N ASP A 157 0.52 -21.07 -3.84
CA ASP A 157 -0.69 -21.07 -3.04
C ASP A 157 -1.81 -20.35 -3.80
N ASP A 158 -2.71 -21.11 -4.40
CA ASP A 158 -3.79 -20.60 -5.24
C ASP A 158 -4.75 -19.68 -4.47
N GLU A 159 -4.98 -19.93 -3.17
CA GLU A 159 -5.86 -19.09 -2.35
C GLU A 159 -5.23 -17.71 -2.15
N VAL A 160 -3.95 -17.66 -1.78
CA VAL A 160 -3.19 -16.42 -1.61
C VAL A 160 -3.10 -15.64 -2.93
N LEU A 161 -2.82 -16.33 -4.04
CA LEU A 161 -2.70 -15.69 -5.36
C LEU A 161 -4.04 -15.10 -5.84
N LYS A 162 -5.13 -15.82 -5.67
CA LYS A 162 -6.47 -15.33 -6.03
C LYS A 162 -6.90 -14.16 -5.14
N GLU A 163 -6.67 -14.25 -3.84
CA GLU A 163 -6.95 -13.15 -2.91
C GLU A 163 -6.19 -11.88 -3.31
N ALA A 164 -4.89 -12.01 -3.61
CA ALA A 164 -4.06 -10.89 -4.06
C ALA A 164 -4.57 -10.31 -5.39
N TYR A 165 -4.91 -11.16 -6.37
CA TYR A 165 -5.44 -10.72 -7.64
C TYR A 165 -6.73 -9.90 -7.48
N GLU A 166 -7.74 -10.43 -6.78
CA GLU A 166 -9.03 -9.75 -6.58
C GLU A 166 -8.86 -8.46 -5.78
N TYR A 167 -8.02 -8.46 -4.75
CA TYR A 167 -7.71 -7.28 -3.97
C TYR A 167 -7.15 -6.15 -4.85
N TYR A 168 -6.11 -6.42 -5.62
CA TYR A 168 -5.46 -5.39 -6.44
C TYR A 168 -6.28 -5.04 -7.69
N LYS A 169 -7.01 -5.98 -8.29
CA LYS A 169 -7.92 -5.72 -9.41
C LYS A 169 -8.96 -4.65 -9.07
N SER A 170 -9.51 -4.71 -7.86
CA SER A 170 -10.52 -3.74 -7.38
C SER A 170 -9.92 -2.37 -7.01
N ARG A 171 -8.61 -2.28 -6.79
CA ARG A 171 -7.94 -1.08 -6.27
C ARG A 171 -7.13 -0.31 -7.31
N ILE A 172 -6.55 -1.00 -8.26
CA ILE A 172 -5.77 -0.37 -9.33
C ILE A 172 -6.73 0.32 -10.31
N PRO A 173 -6.69 1.64 -10.48
CA PRO A 173 -7.49 2.33 -11.48
C PRO A 173 -6.97 2.01 -12.90
N ASP A 174 -7.84 2.09 -13.91
CA ASP A 174 -7.43 1.89 -15.30
C ASP A 174 -6.40 2.94 -15.73
N VAL A 175 -6.60 4.18 -15.30
CA VAL A 175 -5.64 5.27 -15.50
C VAL A 175 -5.18 5.78 -14.13
N PRO A 176 -3.92 5.54 -13.74
CA PRO A 176 -3.42 5.78 -12.40
C PRO A 176 -2.95 7.23 -12.18
N TYR A 177 -3.87 8.20 -12.28
CA TYR A 177 -3.58 9.59 -11.96
C TYR A 177 -3.10 9.76 -10.51
N PRO A 178 -2.12 10.65 -10.25
CA PRO A 178 -1.68 10.92 -8.89
C PRO A 178 -2.76 11.64 -8.07
N SER A 179 -2.98 11.20 -6.84
CA SER A 179 -3.93 11.81 -5.90
C SER A 179 -3.23 12.82 -5.01
N LEU A 180 -3.65 14.09 -5.07
CA LEU A 180 -3.13 15.15 -4.19
C LEU A 180 -3.46 14.85 -2.73
N THR A 181 -4.68 14.38 -2.46
CA THR A 181 -5.12 14.01 -1.11
C THR A 181 -4.24 12.92 -0.50
N ALA A 182 -3.90 11.89 -1.29
CA ALA A 182 -3.02 10.82 -0.84
C ALA A 182 -1.58 11.32 -0.59
N MET A 183 -1.08 12.24 -1.41
CA MET A 183 0.23 12.86 -1.19
C MET A 183 0.24 13.76 0.05
N GLN A 184 -0.81 14.55 0.27
CA GLN A 184 -0.97 15.37 1.47
C GLN A 184 -0.99 14.53 2.76
N ALA A 185 -1.63 13.36 2.72
CA ALA A 185 -1.66 12.44 3.86
C ALA A 185 -0.26 11.91 4.24
N VAL A 186 0.65 11.83 3.29
CA VAL A 186 2.06 11.42 3.54
C VAL A 186 2.90 12.62 3.97
N VAL A 187 2.78 13.75 3.28
CA VAL A 187 3.61 14.95 3.53
C VAL A 187 3.25 15.60 4.86
N GLY A 188 1.96 15.67 5.22
CA GLY A 188 1.48 16.36 6.43
C GLY A 188 2.19 15.90 7.72
N PRO A 189 2.21 14.60 8.05
CA PRO A 189 2.93 14.11 9.22
C PRO A 189 4.44 14.35 9.20
N LEU A 190 5.06 14.33 8.02
CA LEU A 190 6.49 14.62 7.86
C LEU A 190 6.80 16.08 8.15
N THR A 191 5.93 17.00 7.72
CA THR A 191 6.09 18.44 8.00
C THR A 191 5.89 18.77 9.46
N ALA A 192 4.91 18.14 10.11
CA ALA A 192 4.64 18.32 11.54
C ALA A 192 5.82 17.86 12.44
N GLY A 193 6.58 16.86 11.98
CA GLY A 193 7.72 16.31 12.73
C GLY A 193 9.07 16.99 12.47
N ASN A 194 9.18 17.85 11.43
CA ASN A 194 10.45 18.47 11.05
C ASN A 194 10.26 19.86 10.43
N PRO A 195 10.73 20.94 11.11
CA PRO A 195 10.59 22.31 10.63
C PRO A 195 11.16 22.56 9.23
N LYS A 196 12.15 21.78 8.79
CA LYS A 196 12.72 21.88 7.43
C LYS A 196 11.69 21.61 6.34
N PHE A 197 10.64 20.87 6.65
CA PHE A 197 9.55 20.54 5.71
C PHE A 197 8.32 21.42 5.87
N ALA A 198 8.30 22.38 6.80
CA ALA A 198 7.12 23.20 7.11
C ALA A 198 6.55 23.99 5.90
N LYS A 199 7.36 24.25 4.87
CA LYS A 199 6.97 24.97 3.65
C LYS A 199 6.82 24.06 2.41
N VAL A 200 6.85 22.74 2.62
CA VAL A 200 6.80 21.79 1.50
C VAL A 200 5.35 21.67 1.00
N ASP A 201 5.15 21.97 -0.28
CA ASP A 201 3.87 21.76 -0.95
C ASP A 201 3.79 20.34 -1.51
N ALA A 202 2.81 19.56 -1.05
CA ALA A 202 2.57 18.20 -1.53
C ALA A 202 2.36 18.13 -3.05
N LYS A 203 1.80 19.18 -3.66
CA LYS A 203 1.58 19.26 -5.11
C LYS A 203 2.90 19.24 -5.90
N SER A 204 4.00 19.72 -5.31
CA SER A 204 5.31 19.73 -5.98
C SER A 204 5.91 18.34 -6.19
N PHE A 205 5.39 17.30 -5.52
CA PHE A 205 5.84 15.91 -5.65
C PHE A 205 5.04 15.08 -6.64
N ILE A 206 3.99 15.63 -7.22
CA ILE A 206 3.14 14.91 -8.17
C ILE A 206 3.14 15.59 -9.53
N THR A 207 3.03 14.79 -10.59
CA THR A 207 2.78 15.26 -11.94
C THR A 207 1.90 14.28 -12.69
N ASP A 208 0.89 14.79 -13.39
CA ASP A 208 0.00 14.04 -14.28
C ASP A 208 0.33 14.25 -15.76
N ARG A 209 1.38 15.03 -16.04
CA ARG A 209 1.77 15.49 -17.37
C ARG A 209 1.81 14.35 -18.40
N TYR A 210 2.51 13.26 -18.09
CA TYR A 210 2.69 12.15 -19.03
C TYR A 210 1.38 11.40 -19.32
N LEU A 211 0.52 11.26 -18.32
CA LEU A 211 -0.80 10.65 -18.50
C LEU A 211 -1.69 11.55 -19.38
N LYS A 212 -1.69 12.85 -19.13
CA LYS A 212 -2.43 13.83 -19.96
C LYS A 212 -1.94 13.85 -21.40
N GLU A 213 -0.64 13.74 -21.64
CA GLU A 213 -0.07 13.67 -22.98
C GLU A 213 -0.56 12.42 -23.72
N LEU A 214 -0.52 11.25 -23.08
CA LEU A 214 -1.06 10.01 -23.65
C LEU A 214 -2.58 10.04 -23.88
N GLU A 215 -3.31 10.75 -23.04
CA GLU A 215 -4.76 10.97 -23.22
C GLU A 215 -5.01 11.86 -24.44
N GLN A 216 -4.26 12.95 -24.62
CA GLN A 216 -4.35 13.85 -25.78
C GLN A 216 -3.96 13.15 -27.09
N GLU A 217 -2.99 12.25 -27.07
CA GLU A 217 -2.62 11.39 -28.19
C GLU A 217 -3.70 10.35 -28.56
N GLY A 218 -4.76 10.21 -27.73
CA GLY A 218 -5.81 9.22 -27.93
C GLY A 218 -5.39 7.79 -27.54
N PHE A 219 -4.21 7.61 -26.93
CA PHE A 219 -3.72 6.29 -26.55
C PHE A 219 -4.66 5.56 -25.59
N MET A 220 -5.16 6.25 -24.56
CA MET A 220 -6.07 5.65 -23.58
C MET A 220 -7.39 5.22 -24.21
N LYS A 221 -7.96 6.05 -25.08
CA LYS A 221 -9.18 5.72 -25.83
C LYS A 221 -8.97 4.45 -26.66
N LYS A 222 -7.85 4.35 -27.40
CA LYS A 222 -7.50 3.16 -28.17
C LYS A 222 -7.29 1.93 -27.29
N LEU A 223 -6.64 2.09 -26.13
CA LEU A 223 -6.33 1.01 -25.22
C LEU A 223 -7.59 0.41 -24.58
N TYR A 224 -8.58 1.22 -24.20
CA TYR A 224 -9.77 0.80 -23.43
C TYR A 224 -11.07 0.75 -24.27
N SER A 225 -11.01 0.94 -25.60
CA SER A 225 -12.20 0.93 -26.47
C SER A 225 -12.74 -0.45 -26.82
N HIS A 226 -12.38 -1.50 -26.06
CA HIS A 226 -12.92 -2.86 -26.27
C HIS A 226 -13.30 -3.50 -24.94
#